data_473cf698bc7660e892f74913107a2b66
#
_entry.id   473cf698bc7660e892f74913107a2b66
#
_cell.length_a   1.000
_cell.length_b   1.000
_cell.length_c   1.000
_cell.angle_alpha   90.00
_cell.angle_beta   90.00
_cell.angle_gamma   90.00
#
_symmetry.space_group_name_H-M   'P 1'
#
loop_
_entity.id
_entity.type
_entity.pdbx_description
1 polymer ?
#
loop_
_entity_poly.entity_id
_entity_poly.type
_entity_poly.pdbx_seq_one_letter_code
_entity_poly.pdbx_strand_id
1 'polypeptide(L)'
;AQARIVDFVYGFPNSAAEGLVRASGYRLLGRLTQFTKVMRTAHLLTKFGLPSPLVSLIAPLVDFVLKLASIETGGTDRRYRCQEVDDFDVGLCRVWKEHQSRFRISIQRSQEYLRWKYPRDPDDHHRIFSAFDAASGEPKAFIVYRSEDNRLDIREYVVGSDKDAGTAVIADFFRRARAAGVDSVSFTIVETARIAHEMRGLGFLRGSRGRNAYLYCPEHLGEMRRVLGDVDNWWLVASDEDT
;
A
#
# COMPACT_ATOMS: atom_id res chain seq x y z
N ALA A 1 -17.63 29.19 -24.93
CA ALA A 1 -16.51 28.43 -24.37
C ALA A 1 -17.08 27.31 -23.50
N GLN A 2 -16.96 26.05 -23.95
CA GLN A 2 -17.29 24.91 -23.10
C GLN A 2 -16.30 24.90 -21.93
N ALA A 3 -16.82 24.92 -20.71
CA ALA A 3 -16.02 24.77 -19.54
C ALA A 3 -15.33 23.40 -19.62
N ARG A 4 -14.01 23.35 -19.56
CA ARG A 4 -13.27 22.10 -19.50
C ARG A 4 -13.58 21.43 -18.18
N ILE A 5 -14.11 20.20 -18.24
CA ILE A 5 -14.52 19.47 -17.04
C ILE A 5 -13.31 18.80 -16.40
N VAL A 6 -12.29 18.44 -17.20
CA VAL A 6 -11.07 17.75 -16.73
C VAL A 6 -9.87 18.24 -17.55
N ASP A 7 -8.70 18.33 -16.88
CA ASP A 7 -7.44 18.71 -17.52
C ASP A 7 -6.63 17.50 -17.99
N PHE A 8 -6.71 16.37 -17.27
CA PHE A 8 -6.07 15.11 -17.63
C PHE A 8 -6.89 13.94 -17.10
N VAL A 9 -6.64 12.73 -17.62
CA VAL A 9 -7.29 11.49 -17.17
C VAL A 9 -6.23 10.42 -16.98
N TYR A 10 -6.31 9.70 -15.87
CA TYR A 10 -5.54 8.47 -15.68
C TYR A 10 -6.48 7.27 -15.47
N GLY A 11 -5.95 6.06 -15.67
CA GLY A 11 -6.74 4.85 -15.48
C GLY A 11 -5.89 3.59 -15.52
N PHE A 12 -6.51 2.49 -15.10
CA PHE A 12 -5.90 1.17 -14.99
C PHE A 12 -6.67 0.16 -15.85
N PRO A 13 -6.55 0.21 -17.18
CA PRO A 13 -7.28 -0.69 -18.06
C PRO A 13 -6.89 -2.15 -17.79
N ASN A 14 -7.83 -3.05 -17.98
CA ASN A 14 -7.51 -4.46 -18.06
C ASN A 14 -6.78 -4.76 -19.38
N SER A 15 -6.20 -5.96 -19.51
CA SER A 15 -5.42 -6.34 -20.68
C SER A 15 -6.19 -6.27 -22.01
N ALA A 16 -7.49 -6.49 -21.98
CA ALA A 16 -8.34 -6.40 -23.18
C ALA A 16 -8.55 -4.94 -23.64
N ALA A 17 -8.62 -4.01 -22.70
CA ALA A 17 -8.83 -2.58 -22.98
C ALA A 17 -7.52 -1.82 -23.31
N GLU A 18 -6.35 -2.36 -22.99
CA GLU A 18 -5.07 -1.65 -23.18
C GLU A 18 -4.84 -1.18 -24.62
N GLY A 19 -5.17 -2.02 -25.60
CA GLY A 19 -5.04 -1.64 -27.02
C GLY A 19 -5.87 -0.43 -27.41
N LEU A 20 -7.12 -0.39 -26.95
CA LEU A 20 -8.03 0.73 -27.19
C LEU A 20 -7.54 2.01 -26.48
N VAL A 21 -7.12 1.89 -25.24
CA VAL A 21 -6.61 3.03 -24.45
C VAL A 21 -5.39 3.67 -25.12
N ARG A 22 -4.45 2.86 -25.59
CA ARG A 22 -3.29 3.36 -26.37
C ARG A 22 -3.70 4.04 -27.68
N ALA A 23 -4.62 3.43 -28.43
CA ALA A 23 -5.15 4.00 -29.66
C ALA A 23 -5.87 5.34 -29.43
N SER A 24 -6.44 5.55 -28.23
CA SER A 24 -7.08 6.81 -27.81
C SER A 24 -6.08 7.86 -27.31
N GLY A 25 -4.76 7.65 -27.48
CA GLY A 25 -3.73 8.64 -27.16
C GLY A 25 -3.23 8.62 -25.72
N TYR A 26 -3.63 7.64 -24.92
CA TYR A 26 -3.07 7.45 -23.58
C TYR A 26 -1.64 6.93 -23.66
N ARG A 27 -0.80 7.37 -22.74
CA ARG A 27 0.58 6.93 -22.60
C ARG A 27 0.74 6.12 -21.31
N LEU A 28 1.66 5.17 -21.34
CA LEU A 28 2.03 4.42 -20.15
C LEU A 28 2.65 5.38 -19.13
N LEU A 29 2.06 5.48 -17.95
CA LEU A 29 2.57 6.24 -16.81
C LEU A 29 3.49 5.37 -15.96
N GLY A 30 3.05 4.16 -15.62
CA GLY A 30 3.78 3.25 -14.75
C GLY A 30 3.07 1.91 -14.63
N ARG A 31 3.51 1.09 -13.70
CA ARG A 31 2.91 -0.20 -13.42
C ARG A 31 2.49 -0.29 -11.96
N LEU A 32 1.23 -0.63 -11.74
CA LEU A 32 0.71 -1.03 -10.46
C LEU A 32 1.26 -2.42 -10.13
N THR A 33 2.12 -2.51 -9.14
CA THR A 33 2.84 -3.73 -8.77
C THR A 33 2.41 -4.18 -7.37
N GLN A 34 2.07 -5.47 -7.26
CA GLN A 34 1.81 -6.07 -5.96
C GLN A 34 3.12 -6.47 -5.30
N PHE A 35 3.35 -5.96 -4.11
CA PHE A 35 4.42 -6.35 -3.20
C PHE A 35 3.84 -7.27 -2.13
N THR A 36 4.48 -8.41 -1.86
CA THR A 36 3.95 -9.41 -0.92
C THR A 36 5.03 -9.80 0.08
N LYS A 37 4.68 -9.74 1.36
CA LYS A 37 5.50 -10.29 2.44
C LYS A 37 4.91 -11.62 2.90
N VAL A 38 5.70 -12.66 2.80
CA VAL A 38 5.33 -14.01 3.27
C VAL A 38 5.50 -14.05 4.79
N MET A 39 4.44 -14.42 5.50
CA MET A 39 4.43 -14.60 6.95
C MET A 39 4.55 -16.05 7.35
N ARG A 40 3.90 -16.94 6.60
CA ARG A 40 3.91 -18.39 6.79
C ARG A 40 4.12 -19.10 5.46
N THR A 41 5.02 -20.07 5.43
CA THR A 41 5.42 -20.74 4.18
C THR A 41 4.66 -22.02 3.91
N ALA A 42 3.95 -22.57 4.90
CA ALA A 42 3.25 -23.85 4.78
C ALA A 42 2.32 -23.91 3.55
N HIS A 43 1.50 -22.86 3.34
CA HIS A 43 0.61 -22.77 2.17
C HIS A 43 1.38 -22.77 0.83
N LEU A 44 2.50 -22.06 0.77
CA LEU A 44 3.34 -22.01 -0.43
C LEU A 44 3.99 -23.37 -0.71
N LEU A 45 4.55 -24.01 0.31
CA LEU A 45 5.20 -25.32 0.17
C LEU A 45 4.21 -26.38 -0.32
N THR A 46 2.98 -26.38 0.21
CA THR A 46 1.90 -27.25 -0.27
C THR A 46 1.55 -26.95 -1.74
N LYS A 47 1.47 -25.68 -2.10
CA LYS A 47 1.18 -25.28 -3.49
C LYS A 47 2.28 -25.70 -4.48
N PHE A 48 3.54 -25.79 -4.02
CA PHE A 48 4.65 -26.34 -4.81
C PHE A 48 4.71 -27.87 -4.82
N GLY A 49 3.70 -28.55 -4.28
CA GLY A 49 3.55 -30.00 -4.34
C GLY A 49 4.35 -30.78 -3.29
N LEU A 50 4.85 -30.11 -2.24
CA LEU A 50 5.52 -30.84 -1.16
C LEU A 50 4.49 -31.66 -0.35
N PRO A 51 4.80 -32.93 -0.02
CA PRO A 51 3.95 -33.74 0.83
C PRO A 51 3.75 -33.13 2.22
N SER A 52 2.54 -33.25 2.78
CA SER A 52 2.17 -32.66 4.08
C SER A 52 3.14 -32.95 5.23
N PRO A 53 3.72 -34.18 5.36
CA PRO A 53 4.71 -34.44 6.40
C PRO A 53 6.00 -33.62 6.28
N LEU A 54 6.45 -33.38 5.04
CA LEU A 54 7.63 -32.55 4.80
C LEU A 54 7.31 -31.07 5.04
N VAL A 55 6.13 -30.61 4.65
CA VAL A 55 5.67 -29.24 4.92
C VAL A 55 5.66 -28.95 6.42
N SER A 56 5.11 -29.85 7.23
CA SER A 56 5.04 -29.66 8.70
C SER A 56 6.42 -29.61 9.37
N LEU A 57 7.43 -30.24 8.77
CA LEU A 57 8.81 -30.21 9.27
C LEU A 57 9.58 -28.97 8.81
N ILE A 58 9.43 -28.61 7.52
CA ILE A 58 10.26 -27.56 6.89
C ILE A 58 9.68 -26.17 7.13
N ALA A 59 8.35 -26.01 7.05
CA ALA A 59 7.72 -24.69 7.15
C ALA A 59 8.10 -23.93 8.43
N PRO A 60 8.09 -24.51 9.64
CA PRO A 60 8.46 -23.80 10.85
C PRO A 60 9.90 -23.28 10.83
N LEU A 61 10.83 -24.04 10.23
CA LEU A 61 12.23 -23.64 10.13
C LEU A 61 12.41 -22.47 9.18
N VAL A 62 11.77 -22.53 8.01
CA VAL A 62 11.81 -21.44 7.03
C VAL A 62 11.13 -20.20 7.61
N ASP A 63 9.97 -20.34 8.25
CA ASP A 63 9.25 -19.23 8.90
C ASP A 63 10.11 -18.57 9.99
N PHE A 64 10.86 -19.36 10.75
CA PHE A 64 11.79 -18.85 11.76
C PHE A 64 12.91 -18.02 11.13
N VAL A 65 13.53 -18.51 10.05
CA VAL A 65 14.58 -17.78 9.32
C VAL A 65 14.02 -16.48 8.72
N LEU A 66 12.86 -16.53 8.09
CA LEU A 66 12.17 -15.35 7.55
C LEU A 66 11.84 -14.33 8.66
N LYS A 67 11.47 -14.79 9.85
CA LYS A 67 11.23 -13.94 11.00
C LYS A 67 12.52 -13.26 11.45
N LEU A 68 13.62 -13.98 11.59
CA LEU A 68 14.91 -13.40 12.02
C LEU A 68 15.43 -12.33 11.04
N ALA A 69 15.20 -12.49 9.75
CA ALA A 69 15.59 -11.55 8.71
C ALA A 69 14.60 -10.37 8.56
N SER A 70 13.55 -10.30 9.37
CA SER A 70 12.49 -9.30 9.24
C SER A 70 12.68 -8.11 10.16
N ILE A 71 12.23 -6.93 9.70
CA ILE A 71 12.21 -5.69 10.50
C ILE A 71 11.41 -5.82 11.81
N GLU A 72 10.49 -6.77 11.88
CA GLU A 72 9.67 -7.04 13.08
C GLU A 72 10.48 -7.57 14.27
N THR A 73 11.71 -8.06 14.06
CA THR A 73 12.62 -8.50 15.11
C THR A 73 13.40 -7.37 15.76
N GLY A 74 13.51 -6.22 15.10
CA GLY A 74 13.93 -4.98 15.73
C GLY A 74 12.98 -4.68 16.91
N GLY A 75 13.52 -4.38 18.09
CA GLY A 75 12.73 -4.12 19.30
C GLY A 75 11.59 -3.13 19.05
N THR A 76 10.52 -3.23 19.83
CA THR A 76 9.44 -2.23 19.81
C THR A 76 10.02 -0.87 20.17
N ASP A 77 10.00 0.07 19.24
CA ASP A 77 10.40 1.43 19.55
C ASP A 77 9.38 2.06 20.53
N ARG A 78 9.83 2.25 21.76
CA ARG A 78 8.98 2.77 22.86
C ARG A 78 8.49 4.18 22.62
N ARG A 79 9.02 4.89 21.63
CA ARG A 79 8.53 6.21 21.20
C ARG A 79 7.14 6.14 20.58
N TYR A 80 6.73 4.96 20.10
CA TYR A 80 5.45 4.82 19.41
C TYR A 80 4.59 3.75 20.08
N ARG A 81 3.29 4.06 20.19
CA ARG A 81 2.26 3.13 20.56
C ARG A 81 1.38 2.81 19.34
N CYS A 82 1.37 1.56 18.91
CA CYS A 82 0.59 1.13 17.77
C CYS A 82 -0.70 0.45 18.21
N GLN A 83 -1.83 0.85 17.61
CA GLN A 83 -3.16 0.31 17.93
C GLN A 83 -4.12 0.44 16.75
N GLU A 84 -5.17 -0.36 16.74
CA GLU A 84 -6.32 -0.16 15.86
C GLU A 84 -7.11 1.07 16.30
N VAL A 85 -7.67 1.78 15.33
CA VAL A 85 -8.56 2.89 15.53
C VAL A 85 -9.82 2.71 14.68
N ASP A 86 -10.93 3.25 15.19
CA ASP A 86 -12.21 2.98 14.55
C ASP A 86 -12.60 3.98 13.47
N ASP A 87 -11.94 5.12 13.38
CA ASP A 87 -12.34 6.18 12.44
C ASP A 87 -11.17 7.06 12.01
N PHE A 88 -11.35 7.75 10.88
CA PHE A 88 -10.45 8.79 10.42
C PHE A 88 -10.75 10.10 11.15
N ASP A 89 -9.87 10.51 12.01
CA ASP A 89 -9.94 11.78 12.72
C ASP A 89 -9.09 12.88 12.03
N VAL A 90 -9.12 14.07 12.57
CA VAL A 90 -8.34 15.23 12.10
C VAL A 90 -6.83 14.95 12.20
N GLY A 91 -6.38 14.14 13.18
CA GLY A 91 -4.99 13.75 13.35
C GLY A 91 -4.50 12.90 12.20
N LEU A 92 -5.23 11.86 11.81
CA LEU A 92 -4.90 11.00 10.66
C LEU A 92 -4.92 11.79 9.34
N CYS A 93 -5.87 12.73 9.19
CA CYS A 93 -5.89 13.61 8.02
C CYS A 93 -4.67 14.55 7.95
N ARG A 94 -4.12 14.96 9.10
CA ARG A 94 -2.86 15.72 9.17
C ARG A 94 -1.69 14.85 8.71
N VAL A 95 -1.60 13.62 9.18
CA VAL A 95 -0.59 12.64 8.73
C VAL A 95 -0.65 12.45 7.22
N TRP A 96 -1.86 12.36 6.64
CA TRP A 96 -2.01 12.32 5.18
C TRP A 96 -1.45 13.56 4.49
N LYS A 97 -1.74 14.76 4.97
CA LYS A 97 -1.23 16.01 4.39
C LYS A 97 0.32 16.06 4.38
N GLU A 98 0.93 15.59 5.46
CA GLU A 98 2.39 15.47 5.56
C GLU A 98 2.93 14.43 4.56
N HIS A 99 2.26 13.28 4.45
CA HIS A 99 2.60 12.24 3.47
C HIS A 99 2.50 12.77 2.04
N GLN A 100 1.39 13.41 1.72
CA GLN A 100 1.09 13.97 0.41
C GLN A 100 2.15 14.97 -0.05
N SER A 101 2.71 15.76 0.86
CA SER A 101 3.71 16.79 0.53
C SER A 101 4.98 16.23 -0.13
N ARG A 102 5.20 14.92 -0.06
CA ARG A 102 6.33 14.22 -0.71
C ARG A 102 6.08 13.91 -2.19
N PHE A 103 4.84 14.08 -2.64
CA PHE A 103 4.41 13.79 -4.01
C PHE A 103 3.76 15.03 -4.61
N ARG A 104 3.98 15.26 -5.90
CA ARG A 104 3.37 16.39 -6.60
C ARG A 104 1.93 16.10 -7.00
N ILE A 105 1.60 14.82 -7.14
CA ILE A 105 0.31 14.34 -7.63
C ILE A 105 -0.15 13.18 -6.76
N SER A 106 -1.33 13.32 -6.18
CA SER A 106 -2.01 12.29 -5.41
C SER A 106 -3.50 12.61 -5.33
N ILE A 107 -4.31 11.59 -5.09
CA ILE A 107 -5.74 11.80 -4.78
C ILE A 107 -5.83 12.46 -3.40
N GLN A 108 -6.67 13.48 -3.30
CA GLN A 108 -6.93 14.13 -2.00
C GLN A 108 -7.71 13.17 -1.11
N ARG A 109 -7.15 12.88 0.06
CA ARG A 109 -7.80 12.04 1.08
C ARG A 109 -8.29 12.91 2.22
N SER A 110 -9.43 13.60 1.98
CA SER A 110 -10.13 14.31 3.08
C SER A 110 -10.76 13.30 4.04
N GLN A 111 -11.17 13.75 5.20
CA GLN A 111 -11.87 12.90 6.18
C GLN A 111 -13.14 12.30 5.59
N GLU A 112 -13.92 13.10 4.86
CA GLU A 112 -15.14 12.67 4.18
C GLU A 112 -14.83 11.61 3.11
N TYR A 113 -13.77 11.84 2.31
CA TYR A 113 -13.32 10.89 1.30
C TYR A 113 -12.91 9.55 1.91
N LEU A 114 -12.09 9.55 2.97
CA LEU A 114 -11.63 8.33 3.63
C LEU A 114 -12.79 7.57 4.27
N ARG A 115 -13.74 8.26 4.91
CA ARG A 115 -14.94 7.66 5.47
C ARG A 115 -15.88 7.09 4.43
N TRP A 116 -16.00 7.75 3.28
CA TRP A 116 -16.75 7.24 2.14
C TRP A 116 -16.09 6.01 1.52
N LYS A 117 -14.78 6.05 1.34
CA LYS A 117 -14.01 4.97 0.70
C LYS A 117 -13.87 3.74 1.59
N TYR A 118 -13.77 3.93 2.88
CA TYR A 118 -13.60 2.89 3.89
C TYR A 118 -14.70 3.01 4.93
N PRO A 119 -15.97 2.70 4.55
CA PRO A 119 -17.09 2.83 5.47
C PRO A 119 -16.94 1.89 6.66
N ARG A 120 -17.55 2.27 7.78
CA ARG A 120 -17.71 1.40 8.94
C ARG A 120 -18.85 0.42 8.72
N ASP A 121 -18.72 -0.44 7.73
CA ASP A 121 -19.67 -1.51 7.48
C ASP A 121 -19.20 -2.79 8.16
N PRO A 122 -20.04 -3.49 8.93
CA PRO A 122 -19.68 -4.80 9.50
C PRO A 122 -19.28 -5.82 8.42
N ASP A 123 -19.80 -5.68 7.21
CA ASP A 123 -19.48 -6.53 6.06
C ASP A 123 -18.25 -6.04 5.28
N ASP A 124 -17.84 -4.79 5.46
CA ASP A 124 -16.62 -4.23 4.89
C ASP A 124 -15.46 -4.36 5.89
N HIS A 125 -14.63 -5.37 5.69
CA HIS A 125 -13.56 -5.76 6.60
C HIS A 125 -12.34 -4.82 6.60
N HIS A 126 -12.51 -3.54 6.24
CA HIS A 126 -11.44 -2.55 6.37
C HIS A 126 -11.20 -2.17 7.82
N ARG A 127 -9.93 -2.09 8.19
CA ARG A 127 -9.47 -1.67 9.52
C ARG A 127 -8.35 -0.65 9.39
N ILE A 128 -8.23 0.19 10.40
CA ILE A 128 -7.20 1.23 10.48
C ILE A 128 -6.26 0.87 11.62
N PHE A 129 -4.97 0.80 11.33
CA PHE A 129 -3.92 0.57 12.31
C PHE A 129 -2.96 1.74 12.32
N SER A 130 -2.76 2.39 13.47
CA SER A 130 -2.01 3.65 13.55
C SER A 130 -0.92 3.58 14.61
N ALA A 131 0.20 4.27 14.34
CA ALA A 131 1.24 4.57 15.30
C ALA A 131 1.06 5.98 15.84
N PHE A 132 1.02 6.09 17.17
CA PHE A 132 0.95 7.32 17.92
C PHE A 132 2.28 7.58 18.61
N ASP A 133 2.72 8.82 18.62
CA ASP A 133 3.81 9.25 19.49
C ASP A 133 3.41 9.06 20.96
N ALA A 134 4.23 8.33 21.72
CA ALA A 134 3.88 7.93 23.08
C ALA A 134 3.82 9.10 24.07
N ALA A 135 4.51 10.20 23.78
CA ALA A 135 4.57 11.37 24.65
C ALA A 135 3.42 12.34 24.39
N SER A 136 3.14 12.62 23.10
CA SER A 136 2.09 13.59 22.72
C SER A 136 0.72 12.94 22.47
N GLY A 137 0.67 11.64 22.19
CA GLY A 137 -0.55 10.95 21.77
C GLY A 137 -0.98 11.28 20.34
N GLU A 138 -0.18 12.00 19.56
CA GLU A 138 -0.51 12.35 18.18
C GLU A 138 -0.22 11.19 17.22
N PRO A 139 -1.08 10.92 16.22
CA PRO A 139 -0.79 9.95 15.18
C PRO A 139 0.35 10.44 14.28
N LYS A 140 1.25 9.55 13.90
CA LYS A 140 2.42 9.82 13.05
C LYS A 140 2.46 8.98 11.77
N ALA A 141 1.81 7.81 11.78
CA ALA A 141 1.69 6.93 10.62
C ALA A 141 0.43 6.06 10.76
N PHE A 142 -0.14 5.61 9.63
CA PHE A 142 -1.24 4.66 9.67
C PHE A 142 -1.27 3.73 8.44
N ILE A 143 -1.94 2.61 8.62
CA ILE A 143 -2.21 1.60 7.61
C ILE A 143 -3.72 1.41 7.55
N VAL A 144 -4.31 1.42 6.36
CA VAL A 144 -5.65 0.88 6.12
C VAL A 144 -5.47 -0.48 5.48
N TYR A 145 -6.13 -1.50 5.98
CA TYR A 145 -5.98 -2.86 5.48
C TYR A 145 -7.31 -3.61 5.50
N ARG A 146 -7.39 -4.64 4.67
CA ARG A 146 -8.50 -5.58 4.60
C ARG A 146 -7.99 -6.99 4.89
N SER A 147 -8.81 -7.78 5.58
CA SER A 147 -8.52 -9.19 5.84
C SER A 147 -9.39 -10.07 4.93
N GLU A 148 -8.77 -11.00 4.20
CA GLU A 148 -9.45 -11.93 3.31
C GLU A 148 -8.65 -13.25 3.25
N ASP A 149 -9.31 -14.38 3.43
CA ASP A 149 -8.69 -15.72 3.29
C ASP A 149 -7.34 -15.88 4.00
N ASN A 150 -7.26 -15.48 5.26
CA ASN A 150 -6.04 -15.51 6.06
C ASN A 150 -4.88 -14.67 5.48
N ARG A 151 -5.19 -13.66 4.67
CA ARG A 151 -4.25 -12.70 4.10
C ARG A 151 -4.65 -11.30 4.49
N LEU A 152 -3.68 -10.42 4.61
CA LEU A 152 -3.94 -8.99 4.81
C LEU A 152 -3.53 -8.24 3.55
N ASP A 153 -4.42 -7.40 3.06
CA ASP A 153 -4.16 -6.51 1.94
C ASP A 153 -4.13 -5.06 2.43
N ILE A 154 -2.95 -4.44 2.35
CA ILE A 154 -2.78 -3.03 2.69
C ILE A 154 -3.37 -2.19 1.56
N ARG A 155 -4.34 -1.36 1.91
CA ARG A 155 -5.01 -0.43 0.99
C ARG A 155 -4.35 0.94 1.01
N GLU A 156 -3.90 1.37 2.19
CA GLU A 156 -3.16 2.62 2.40
C GLU A 156 -1.98 2.36 3.35
N TYR A 157 -0.83 2.91 3.03
CA TYR A 157 0.32 2.99 3.92
C TYR A 157 0.82 4.43 3.94
N VAL A 158 0.48 5.14 4.99
CA VAL A 158 0.65 6.58 5.11
C VAL A 158 1.61 6.88 6.25
N VAL A 159 2.68 7.59 5.95
CA VAL A 159 3.70 7.99 6.91
C VAL A 159 3.82 9.51 6.87
N GLY A 160 3.68 10.17 8.00
CA GLY A 160 3.88 11.60 8.12
C GLY A 160 5.33 12.02 7.92
N SER A 161 5.72 13.12 8.52
CA SER A 161 7.09 13.64 8.47
C SER A 161 8.10 12.74 9.20
N ASP A 162 7.63 11.99 10.19
CA ASP A 162 8.44 11.06 11.00
C ASP A 162 8.53 9.67 10.35
N LYS A 163 9.66 9.41 9.68
CA LYS A 163 9.89 8.13 8.99
C LYS A 163 10.01 6.93 9.93
N ASP A 164 10.50 7.16 11.15
CA ASP A 164 10.65 6.10 12.14
C ASP A 164 9.28 5.56 12.58
N ALA A 165 8.27 6.44 12.66
CA ALA A 165 6.89 6.05 12.91
C ALA A 165 6.33 5.11 11.82
N GLY A 166 6.72 5.33 10.55
CA GLY A 166 6.39 4.43 9.45
C GLY A 166 6.98 3.03 9.65
N THR A 167 8.26 2.98 10.01
CA THR A 167 8.92 1.70 10.33
C THR A 167 8.28 1.02 11.55
N ALA A 168 7.95 1.79 12.58
CA ALA A 168 7.31 1.27 13.80
C ALA A 168 5.92 0.68 13.52
N VAL A 169 5.06 1.39 12.78
CA VAL A 169 3.69 0.92 12.48
C VAL A 169 3.72 -0.35 11.65
N ILE A 170 4.56 -0.42 10.62
CA ILE A 170 4.60 -1.60 9.73
C ILE A 170 5.25 -2.80 10.44
N ALA A 171 6.27 -2.59 11.27
CA ALA A 171 6.90 -3.66 12.05
C ALA A 171 5.94 -4.24 13.09
N ASP A 172 5.17 -3.41 13.80
CA ASP A 172 4.15 -3.87 14.75
C ASP A 172 2.99 -4.56 14.04
N PHE A 173 2.58 -4.04 12.89
CA PHE A 173 1.56 -4.65 12.03
C PHE A 173 1.98 -6.07 11.61
N PHE A 174 3.21 -6.26 11.14
CA PHE A 174 3.72 -7.59 10.78
C PHE A 174 3.80 -8.53 11.99
N ARG A 175 4.21 -8.01 13.15
CA ARG A 175 4.28 -8.80 14.39
C ARG A 175 2.90 -9.33 14.77
N ARG A 176 1.86 -8.49 14.72
CA ARG A 176 0.46 -8.87 14.97
C ARG A 176 -0.07 -9.83 13.91
N ALA A 177 0.18 -9.58 12.64
CA ALA A 177 -0.20 -10.47 11.55
C ALA A 177 0.38 -11.88 11.75
N ARG A 178 1.67 -11.98 12.12
CA ARG A 178 2.31 -13.25 12.40
C ARG A 178 1.73 -13.93 13.65
N ALA A 179 1.48 -13.18 14.71
CA ALA A 179 0.85 -13.72 15.93
C ALA A 179 -0.58 -14.24 15.67
N ALA A 180 -1.32 -13.58 14.77
CA ALA A 180 -2.64 -14.03 14.32
C ALA A 180 -2.60 -15.20 13.32
N GLY A 181 -1.41 -15.66 12.91
CA GLY A 181 -1.24 -16.80 12.00
C GLY A 181 -1.54 -16.46 10.54
N VAL A 182 -1.48 -15.19 10.14
CA VAL A 182 -1.69 -14.73 8.76
C VAL A 182 -0.63 -15.32 7.83
N ASP A 183 -1.02 -15.72 6.62
CA ASP A 183 -0.12 -16.35 5.64
C ASP A 183 0.71 -15.32 4.88
N SER A 184 0.14 -14.18 4.54
CA SER A 184 0.86 -13.12 3.81
C SER A 184 0.23 -11.74 4.01
N VAL A 185 1.06 -10.71 3.84
CA VAL A 185 0.63 -9.31 3.74
C VAL A 185 0.98 -8.81 2.35
N SER A 186 0.03 -8.19 1.66
CA SER A 186 0.24 -7.57 0.34
C SER A 186 0.02 -6.07 0.39
N PHE A 187 0.68 -5.36 -0.53
CA PHE A 187 0.47 -3.96 -0.82
C PHE A 187 0.67 -3.72 -2.31
N THR A 188 -0.31 -3.10 -2.96
CA THR A 188 -0.27 -2.85 -4.40
C THR A 188 -0.24 -1.36 -4.68
N ILE A 189 0.83 -0.92 -5.33
CA ILE A 189 1.13 0.50 -5.58
C ILE A 189 1.81 0.67 -6.93
N VAL A 190 1.69 1.85 -7.54
CA VAL A 190 2.46 2.20 -8.74
C VAL A 190 3.94 2.22 -8.40
N GLU A 191 4.70 1.35 -9.07
CA GLU A 191 6.10 1.10 -8.77
C GLU A 191 6.99 2.19 -9.34
N THR A 192 7.84 2.74 -8.49
CA THR A 192 9.01 3.54 -8.86
C THR A 192 10.27 2.90 -8.25
N ALA A 193 11.45 3.32 -8.68
CA ALA A 193 12.70 2.80 -8.11
C ALA A 193 12.78 3.05 -6.59
N ARG A 194 12.30 4.21 -6.14
CA ARG A 194 12.22 4.59 -4.72
C ARG A 194 11.28 3.67 -3.95
N ILE A 195 10.05 3.48 -4.45
CA ILE A 195 9.04 2.62 -3.80
C ILE A 195 9.53 1.16 -3.76
N ALA A 196 10.10 0.66 -4.86
CA ALA A 196 10.65 -0.71 -4.89
C ALA A 196 11.78 -0.90 -3.88
N HIS A 197 12.62 0.13 -3.66
CA HIS A 197 13.66 0.11 -2.64
C HIS A 197 13.08 0.11 -1.22
N GLU A 198 12.12 0.99 -0.93
CA GLU A 198 11.41 1.04 0.37
C GLU A 198 10.73 -0.29 0.68
N MET A 199 9.94 -0.84 -0.25
CA MET A 199 9.23 -2.11 -0.05
C MET A 199 10.19 -3.27 0.21
N ARG A 200 11.32 -3.31 -0.49
CA ARG A 200 12.36 -4.32 -0.24
C ARG A 200 12.98 -4.16 1.14
N GLY A 201 13.26 -2.94 1.58
CA GLY A 201 13.73 -2.64 2.92
C GLY A 201 12.78 -3.08 4.03
N LEU A 202 11.47 -3.06 3.77
CA LEU A 202 10.44 -3.58 4.66
C LEU A 202 10.26 -5.11 4.59
N GLY A 203 10.98 -5.78 3.68
CA GLY A 203 10.95 -7.24 3.50
C GLY A 203 9.83 -7.74 2.60
N PHE A 204 9.25 -6.87 1.77
CA PHE A 204 8.34 -7.29 0.72
C PHE A 204 9.10 -7.85 -0.49
N LEU A 205 8.52 -8.85 -1.10
CA LEU A 205 8.93 -9.40 -2.39
C LEU A 205 8.10 -8.78 -3.50
N ARG A 206 8.75 -8.40 -4.60
CA ARG A 206 8.07 -7.90 -5.78
C ARG A 206 7.34 -9.02 -6.49
N GLY A 207 6.04 -8.91 -6.67
CA GLY A 207 5.22 -9.85 -7.42
C GLY A 207 5.36 -9.67 -8.94
N SER A 208 5.01 -10.72 -9.66
CA SER A 208 4.92 -10.68 -11.14
C SER A 208 3.59 -10.12 -11.63
N ARG A 209 2.55 -10.14 -10.80
CA ARG A 209 1.22 -9.61 -11.12
C ARG A 209 1.21 -8.10 -11.00
N GLY A 210 0.45 -7.46 -11.88
CA GLY A 210 0.27 -6.02 -11.86
C GLY A 210 -0.51 -5.56 -13.08
N ARG A 211 -0.99 -4.33 -13.05
CA ARG A 211 -1.67 -3.66 -14.16
C ARG A 211 -0.90 -2.41 -14.56
N ASN A 212 -1.05 -2.01 -15.81
CA ASN A 212 -0.44 -0.79 -16.29
C ASN A 212 -1.32 0.41 -15.92
N ALA A 213 -0.69 1.48 -15.45
CA ALA A 213 -1.31 2.78 -15.28
C ALA A 213 -1.10 3.61 -16.53
N TYR A 214 -2.14 4.17 -17.08
CA TYR A 214 -2.11 5.01 -18.27
C TYR A 214 -2.55 6.43 -17.95
N LEU A 215 -1.97 7.38 -18.65
CA LEU A 215 -2.26 8.81 -18.54
C LEU A 215 -2.63 9.38 -19.91
N TYR A 216 -3.77 10.06 -20.00
CA TYR A 216 -4.09 10.97 -21.08
C TYR A 216 -3.85 12.41 -20.62
N CYS A 217 -2.97 13.11 -21.30
CA CYS A 217 -2.64 14.48 -21.01
C CYS A 217 -2.56 15.28 -22.32
N PRO A 218 -3.48 16.23 -22.55
CA PRO A 218 -3.51 17.05 -23.75
C PRO A 218 -2.23 17.87 -23.94
N GLU A 219 -1.91 18.17 -25.20
CA GLU A 219 -0.66 18.87 -25.55
C GLU A 219 -0.59 20.31 -25.02
N HIS A 220 -1.75 20.97 -24.91
CA HIS A 220 -1.83 22.36 -24.46
C HIS A 220 -1.43 22.58 -22.99
N LEU A 221 -1.28 21.50 -22.18
CA LEU A 221 -0.84 21.61 -20.78
C LEU A 221 0.66 21.91 -20.62
N GLY A 222 1.42 21.98 -21.72
CA GLY A 222 2.80 22.47 -21.72
C GLY A 222 3.69 21.80 -20.64
N GLU A 223 4.20 22.60 -19.71
CA GLU A 223 5.08 22.13 -18.64
C GLU A 223 4.39 21.15 -17.68
N MET A 224 3.08 21.30 -17.42
CA MET A 224 2.30 20.38 -16.59
C MET A 224 2.36 18.94 -17.13
N ARG A 225 2.39 18.78 -18.46
CA ARG A 225 2.50 17.47 -19.11
C ARG A 225 3.79 16.72 -18.69
N ARG A 226 4.88 17.45 -18.48
CA ARG A 226 6.16 16.88 -18.03
C ARG A 226 6.05 16.39 -16.59
N VAL A 227 5.42 17.20 -15.73
CA VAL A 227 5.17 16.84 -14.32
C VAL A 227 4.24 15.61 -14.22
N LEU A 228 3.14 15.60 -14.99
CA LEU A 228 2.16 14.51 -15.02
C LEU A 228 2.74 13.23 -15.62
N GLY A 229 3.66 13.32 -16.59
CA GLY A 229 4.28 12.16 -17.23
C GLY A 229 5.40 11.50 -16.43
N ASP A 230 5.85 12.10 -15.37
CA ASP A 230 6.88 11.55 -14.49
C ASP A 230 6.24 10.77 -13.34
N VAL A 231 6.38 9.45 -13.37
CA VAL A 231 5.79 8.53 -12.38
C VAL A 231 6.29 8.78 -10.96
N ASP A 232 7.49 9.31 -10.77
CA ASP A 232 8.05 9.60 -9.45
C ASP A 232 7.32 10.76 -8.73
N ASN A 233 6.54 11.55 -9.48
CA ASN A 233 5.68 12.59 -8.92
C ASN A 233 4.38 12.07 -8.31
N TRP A 234 4.02 10.79 -8.56
CA TRP A 234 2.72 10.23 -8.21
C TRP A 234 2.75 9.37 -6.95
N TRP A 235 1.66 9.48 -6.17
CA TRP A 235 1.27 8.47 -5.20
C TRP A 235 -0.06 7.87 -5.65
N LEU A 236 0.00 6.64 -6.17
CA LEU A 236 -1.18 5.89 -6.62
C LEU A 236 -1.11 4.47 -6.08
N VAL A 237 -2.13 4.05 -5.38
CA VAL A 237 -2.29 2.71 -4.80
C VAL A 237 -3.45 1.97 -5.46
N ALA A 238 -3.55 0.66 -5.26
CA ALA A 238 -4.61 -0.14 -5.87
C ALA A 238 -6.01 0.36 -5.50
N SER A 239 -6.18 0.91 -4.32
CA SER A 239 -7.45 1.49 -3.91
C SER A 239 -7.88 2.71 -4.73
N ASP A 240 -6.99 3.31 -5.52
CA ASP A 240 -7.30 4.43 -6.42
C ASP A 240 -7.88 3.98 -7.78
N GLU A 241 -8.02 2.65 -8.00
CA GLU A 241 -8.67 2.10 -9.19
C GLU A 241 -10.20 2.21 -9.15
N ASP A 242 -10.78 2.15 -7.96
CA ASP A 242 -12.24 1.97 -7.76
C ASP A 242 -12.94 3.29 -7.39
N THR A 243 -12.47 4.40 -7.91
CA THR A 243 -13.04 5.74 -7.66
C THR A 243 -13.85 6.27 -8.84
#